data_8528ad160deed03592ec8b41e5696544
#
_entry.id   8528ad160deed03592ec8b41e5696544
#
_cell.length_a   1.000
_cell.length_b   1.000
_cell.length_c   1.000
_cell.angle_alpha   90.00
_cell.angle_beta   90.00
_cell.angle_gamma   90.00
#
_symmetry.space_group_name_H-M   'P 1'
#
loop_
_entity.id
_entity.type
_entity.pdbx_description
1 polymer ?
#
loop_
_entity_poly.entity_id
_entity_poly.type
_entity_poly.pdbx_seq_one_letter_code
_entity_poly.pdbx_strand_id
1 'polypeptide(L)'
;MNQFKKVLTLFILIITCISAKAQPSENNIADEDNIKTKFIKMPKYPIADFPKKSLPISHIEVLQFIRDSVRLGYALKGVANQVAQIQPEKPLTSFLQQHVLKMYKDDFKKGGIKMLWVIKELRIGERINFGQYSYLKLKADSYISSNDDRYNLVYKIDTVFVTKSGGDVTAWHGQEIEDALKIILKESLKKAEDLKNGSADSPLDEITRLAKPEINYPILKDTQYVEGAYKNFEEFIQNKPSIYNYKPQTFYDGKTKFIIGFTDEKEKSITIWGICKKGEIYKFAEKQLVPIEKRGNNFIVSHYIEKSNKRNRGLFLGGLLGGVTGSLISLSLSEKIMSVKSIPYIKKSNQQPNASLIDMETGEFSF
;
A
#
# COMPACT_ATOMS: atom_id res chain seq x y z
N MET A 1 -29.39 -62.37 -16.38
CA MET A 1 -28.62 -61.56 -17.38
C MET A 1 -29.18 -60.13 -17.52
N ASN A 2 -30.46 -59.85 -17.33
CA ASN A 2 -31.02 -58.50 -17.47
C ASN A 2 -30.79 -57.54 -16.27
N GLN A 3 -30.59 -58.05 -15.08
CA GLN A 3 -30.32 -57.21 -13.89
C GLN A 3 -28.91 -56.63 -13.91
N PHE A 4 -27.93 -57.38 -14.37
CA PHE A 4 -26.51 -56.92 -14.45
C PHE A 4 -26.32 -55.81 -15.47
N LYS A 5 -27.03 -55.83 -16.58
CA LYS A 5 -27.00 -54.74 -17.58
C LYS A 5 -27.59 -53.45 -17.06
N LYS A 6 -28.64 -53.48 -16.24
CA LYS A 6 -29.25 -52.27 -15.64
C LYS A 6 -28.33 -51.60 -14.61
N VAL A 7 -27.60 -52.39 -13.79
CA VAL A 7 -26.67 -51.87 -12.81
C VAL A 7 -25.44 -51.27 -13.48
N LEU A 8 -24.91 -51.91 -14.55
CA LEU A 8 -23.77 -51.39 -15.31
C LEU A 8 -24.11 -50.08 -16.05
N THR A 9 -25.33 -49.95 -16.60
CA THR A 9 -25.80 -48.72 -17.27
C THR A 9 -25.96 -47.57 -16.27
N LEU A 10 -26.45 -47.84 -15.07
CA LEU A 10 -26.57 -46.85 -14.00
C LEU A 10 -25.18 -46.35 -13.51
N PHE A 11 -24.22 -47.25 -13.40
CA PHE A 11 -22.84 -46.90 -13.01
C PHE A 11 -22.13 -46.04 -14.05
N ILE A 12 -22.30 -46.33 -15.35
CA ILE A 12 -21.76 -45.52 -16.43
C ILE A 12 -22.42 -44.14 -16.48
N LEU A 13 -23.70 -44.01 -16.20
CA LEU A 13 -24.43 -42.74 -16.15
C LEU A 13 -23.94 -41.85 -14.97
N ILE A 14 -23.63 -42.46 -13.83
CA ILE A 14 -23.08 -41.75 -12.67
C ILE A 14 -21.65 -41.26 -12.95
N ILE A 15 -20.82 -42.00 -13.62
CA ILE A 15 -19.43 -41.62 -13.99
C ILE A 15 -19.44 -40.48 -15.01
N THR A 16 -20.38 -40.46 -15.97
CA THR A 16 -20.48 -39.36 -16.94
C THR A 16 -21.01 -38.07 -16.34
N CYS A 17 -21.82 -38.13 -15.26
CA CYS A 17 -22.25 -36.92 -14.55
C CYS A 17 -21.19 -36.32 -13.64
N ILE A 18 -20.17 -37.06 -13.21
CA ILE A 18 -19.07 -36.55 -12.39
C ILE A 18 -18.00 -35.88 -13.26
N SER A 19 -17.88 -36.25 -14.55
CA SER A 19 -16.88 -35.68 -15.46
C SER A 19 -17.27 -34.34 -16.10
N ALA A 20 -18.51 -33.86 -15.88
CA ALA A 20 -19.03 -32.67 -16.55
C ALA A 20 -18.99 -31.37 -15.75
N LYS A 21 -18.25 -31.32 -14.64
CA LYS A 21 -18.09 -30.08 -13.84
C LYS A 21 -16.66 -29.77 -13.43
N ALA A 22 -15.73 -29.85 -14.34
CA ALA A 22 -14.45 -29.21 -14.21
C ALA A 22 -14.23 -28.29 -15.42
N GLN A 23 -15.16 -27.33 -15.61
CA GLN A 23 -14.78 -26.11 -16.32
C GLN A 23 -13.80 -25.37 -15.39
N PRO A 24 -12.60 -24.98 -15.87
CA PRO A 24 -11.79 -24.03 -15.13
C PRO A 24 -12.65 -22.77 -15.01
N SER A 25 -12.98 -22.42 -13.78
CA SER A 25 -13.67 -21.16 -13.48
C SER A 25 -12.84 -20.03 -14.08
N GLU A 26 -13.43 -19.32 -15.02
CA GLU A 26 -12.97 -18.04 -15.50
C GLU A 26 -12.39 -17.20 -14.34
N ASN A 27 -11.30 -16.54 -14.64
CA ASN A 27 -10.56 -15.61 -13.81
C ASN A 27 -11.47 -14.78 -12.91
N ASN A 28 -11.75 -15.24 -11.72
CA ASN A 28 -12.29 -14.41 -10.66
C ASN A 28 -11.17 -13.47 -10.20
N ILE A 29 -10.97 -12.39 -10.97
CA ILE A 29 -10.36 -11.17 -10.46
C ILE A 29 -11.09 -10.86 -9.17
N ALA A 30 -10.37 -10.67 -8.08
CA ALA A 30 -10.96 -10.31 -6.82
C ALA A 30 -11.80 -9.07 -7.01
N ASP A 31 -13.12 -9.24 -6.97
CA ASP A 31 -14.04 -8.13 -7.05
C ASP A 31 -13.67 -7.12 -5.98
N GLU A 32 -13.30 -5.91 -6.39
CA GLU A 32 -13.17 -4.77 -5.46
C GLU A 32 -14.47 -4.59 -4.66
N ASP A 33 -15.58 -5.08 -5.20
CA ASP A 33 -16.93 -5.00 -4.65
C ASP A 33 -17.10 -5.75 -3.32
N ASN A 34 -16.17 -6.64 -2.95
CA ASN A 34 -16.28 -7.43 -1.72
C ASN A 34 -15.46 -6.89 -0.53
N ILE A 35 -14.61 -5.87 -0.72
CA ILE A 35 -13.89 -5.23 0.38
C ILE A 35 -14.71 -4.07 0.93
N LYS A 36 -15.13 -4.17 2.19
CA LYS A 36 -15.86 -3.08 2.84
C LYS A 36 -15.04 -1.80 2.87
N THR A 37 -15.67 -0.68 2.60
CA THR A 37 -15.06 0.63 2.72
C THR A 37 -15.30 1.22 4.11
N LYS A 38 -14.25 1.79 4.69
CA LYS A 38 -14.31 2.63 5.90
C LYS A 38 -14.00 4.06 5.51
N PHE A 39 -14.97 4.94 5.65
CA PHE A 39 -14.77 6.37 5.46
C PHE A 39 -14.16 7.00 6.70
N ILE A 40 -13.05 7.73 6.52
CA ILE A 40 -12.44 8.57 7.55
C ILE A 40 -13.22 9.87 7.67
N LYS A 41 -13.44 10.28 8.91
CA LYS A 41 -14.01 11.58 9.25
C LYS A 41 -13.01 12.36 10.08
N MET A 42 -12.81 13.61 9.72
CA MET A 42 -12.05 14.53 10.56
C MET A 42 -12.80 14.85 11.85
N PRO A 43 -12.11 15.23 12.93
CA PRO A 43 -12.74 15.65 14.16
C PRO A 43 -13.81 16.74 13.93
N LYS A 44 -14.98 16.57 14.56
CA LYS A 44 -16.09 17.52 14.45
C LYS A 44 -15.72 18.88 15.04
N TYR A 45 -14.93 18.86 16.10
CA TYR A 45 -14.45 20.04 16.81
C TYR A 45 -12.92 20.02 16.84
N PRO A 46 -12.26 20.51 15.76
CA PRO A 46 -10.82 20.54 15.71
C PRO A 46 -10.29 21.52 16.77
N ILE A 47 -9.20 21.14 17.42
CA ILE A 47 -8.50 22.00 18.36
C ILE A 47 -7.37 22.68 17.60
N ALA A 48 -7.53 23.96 17.33
CA ALA A 48 -6.44 24.77 16.79
C ALA A 48 -5.36 24.93 17.87
N ASP A 49 -4.13 24.57 17.53
CA ASP A 49 -2.93 24.85 18.35
C ASP A 49 -2.03 25.79 17.55
N PHE A 50 -2.53 27.05 17.39
CA PHE A 50 -1.81 28.07 16.65
C PHE A 50 -0.76 28.71 17.58
N PRO A 51 0.54 28.72 17.20
CA PRO A 51 1.59 29.30 18.04
C PRO A 51 1.36 30.79 18.27
N LYS A 52 1.24 31.20 19.55
CA LYS A 52 0.87 32.59 19.95
C LYS A 52 1.87 33.67 19.51
N LYS A 53 3.13 33.29 19.26
CA LYS A 53 4.21 34.20 18.84
C LYS A 53 4.80 33.69 17.52
N SER A 54 4.04 33.73 16.45
CA SER A 54 4.49 33.30 15.14
C SER A 54 4.20 34.37 14.10
N LEU A 55 4.82 34.21 12.93
CA LEU A 55 4.53 35.03 11.77
C LEU A 55 3.03 34.96 11.44
N PRO A 56 2.40 36.11 11.14
CA PRO A 56 0.99 36.12 10.75
C PRO A 56 0.82 35.37 9.42
N ILE A 57 -0.16 34.48 9.36
CA ILE A 57 -0.54 33.74 8.15
C ILE A 57 -1.82 34.38 7.60
N SER A 58 -1.88 34.60 6.29
CA SER A 58 -3.09 35.09 5.61
C SER A 58 -3.94 33.92 5.08
N HIS A 59 -3.31 32.81 4.69
CA HIS A 59 -3.98 31.67 4.10
C HIS A 59 -3.08 30.43 4.16
N ILE A 60 -3.71 29.24 4.22
CA ILE A 60 -3.06 27.94 4.02
C ILE A 60 -3.77 27.23 2.87
N GLU A 61 -3.04 26.97 1.81
CA GLU A 61 -3.49 26.16 0.68
C GLU A 61 -2.92 24.75 0.77
N VAL A 62 -3.77 23.75 0.49
CA VAL A 62 -3.36 22.33 0.49
C VAL A 62 -3.49 21.77 -0.92
N LEU A 63 -2.37 21.39 -1.50
CA LEU A 63 -2.30 20.60 -2.72
C LEU A 63 -1.93 19.15 -2.38
N GLN A 64 -2.44 18.20 -3.12
CA GLN A 64 -2.05 16.82 -2.96
C GLN A 64 -1.66 16.20 -4.31
N PHE A 65 -0.58 15.40 -4.29
CA PHE A 65 -0.04 14.68 -5.43
C PHE A 65 0.17 13.20 -5.06
N ILE A 66 -0.77 12.65 -4.31
CA ILE A 66 -0.75 11.26 -3.87
C ILE A 66 -1.13 10.36 -5.04
N ARG A 67 -0.36 9.32 -5.29
CA ARG A 67 -0.56 8.36 -6.38
C ARG A 67 -1.96 7.72 -6.38
N ASP A 68 -2.46 7.38 -5.21
CA ASP A 68 -3.82 6.89 -4.99
C ASP A 68 -4.49 7.69 -3.88
N SER A 69 -5.15 8.77 -4.25
CA SER A 69 -5.84 9.67 -3.32
C SER A 69 -7.22 9.17 -2.89
N VAL A 70 -7.72 8.09 -3.50
CA VAL A 70 -8.99 7.47 -3.15
C VAL A 70 -8.80 6.48 -2.00
N ARG A 71 -7.75 5.66 -2.06
CA ARG A 71 -7.45 4.60 -1.09
C ARG A 71 -6.26 4.98 -0.24
N LEU A 72 -6.54 5.39 1.00
CA LEU A 72 -5.48 5.78 1.93
C LEU A 72 -4.83 4.58 2.65
N GLY A 73 -5.37 3.38 2.49
CA GLY A 73 -4.82 2.17 3.10
C GLY A 73 -5.89 1.18 3.53
N TYR A 74 -5.58 0.38 4.54
CA TYR A 74 -6.45 -0.67 5.02
C TYR A 74 -6.56 -0.70 6.54
N ALA A 75 -7.79 -0.89 7.04
CA ALA A 75 -8.10 -1.10 8.44
C ALA A 75 -8.46 -2.57 8.72
N LEU A 76 -8.31 -2.99 9.96
CA LEU A 76 -8.68 -4.33 10.44
C LEU A 76 -9.91 -4.22 11.36
N LYS A 77 -11.08 -4.61 10.86
CA LYS A 77 -12.36 -4.41 11.53
C LYS A 77 -12.90 -5.65 12.22
N GLY A 78 -13.48 -5.41 13.40
CA GLY A 78 -14.25 -6.39 14.16
C GLY A 78 -13.40 -7.54 14.72
N VAL A 79 -14.07 -8.47 15.41
CA VAL A 79 -13.42 -9.61 16.09
C VAL A 79 -12.69 -10.54 15.10
N ALA A 80 -13.17 -10.59 13.85
CA ALA A 80 -12.56 -11.41 12.81
C ALA A 80 -11.43 -10.70 12.03
N ASN A 81 -11.04 -9.50 12.41
CA ASN A 81 -10.00 -8.70 11.74
C ASN A 81 -10.23 -8.57 10.23
N GLN A 82 -11.48 -8.35 9.83
CA GLN A 82 -11.84 -8.21 8.43
C GLN A 82 -11.17 -6.97 7.84
N VAL A 83 -10.50 -7.14 6.71
CA VAL A 83 -9.88 -6.03 6.00
C VAL A 83 -10.96 -5.11 5.44
N ALA A 84 -10.83 -3.81 5.71
CA ALA A 84 -11.63 -2.75 5.14
C ALA A 84 -10.72 -1.73 4.47
N GLN A 85 -11.09 -1.28 3.29
CA GLN A 85 -10.39 -0.23 2.58
C GLN A 85 -10.68 1.13 3.23
N ILE A 86 -9.65 1.92 3.49
CA ILE A 86 -9.78 3.25 4.07
C ILE A 86 -9.89 4.29 2.97
N GLN A 87 -10.94 5.11 3.02
CA GLN A 87 -11.16 6.22 2.08
C GLN A 87 -11.52 7.50 2.83
N PRO A 88 -11.16 8.69 2.33
CA PRO A 88 -11.71 9.94 2.85
C PRO A 88 -13.20 10.05 2.47
N GLU A 89 -14.01 10.69 3.30
CA GLU A 89 -15.46 10.89 3.02
C GLU A 89 -15.75 11.83 1.85
N LYS A 90 -14.74 12.54 1.35
CA LYS A 90 -14.78 13.48 0.22
C LYS A 90 -13.50 13.36 -0.59
N PRO A 91 -13.41 13.92 -1.81
CA PRO A 91 -12.14 14.00 -2.54
C PRO A 91 -11.05 14.58 -1.65
N LEU A 92 -9.89 13.95 -1.59
CA LEU A 92 -8.86 14.16 -0.57
C LEU A 92 -8.42 15.64 -0.46
N THR A 93 -8.26 16.35 -1.59
CA THR A 93 -7.93 17.78 -1.56
C THR A 93 -8.98 18.57 -0.79
N SER A 94 -10.26 18.39 -1.11
CA SER A 94 -11.37 19.06 -0.42
C SER A 94 -11.47 18.63 1.05
N PHE A 95 -11.20 17.37 1.34
CA PHE A 95 -11.22 16.81 2.68
C PHE A 95 -10.19 17.49 3.59
N LEU A 96 -8.94 17.60 3.12
CA LEU A 96 -7.86 18.25 3.86
C LEU A 96 -8.05 19.78 3.92
N GLN A 97 -8.35 20.44 2.79
CA GLN A 97 -8.50 21.89 2.73
C GLN A 97 -9.62 22.40 3.64
N GLN A 98 -10.79 21.75 3.61
CA GLN A 98 -11.91 22.14 4.46
C GLN A 98 -11.58 21.99 5.95
N HIS A 99 -10.82 20.96 6.29
CA HIS A 99 -10.40 20.75 7.68
C HIS A 99 -9.41 21.82 8.13
N VAL A 100 -8.41 22.15 7.30
CA VAL A 100 -7.44 23.22 7.56
C VAL A 100 -8.14 24.58 7.75
N LEU A 101 -9.09 24.91 6.87
CA LEU A 101 -9.88 26.12 7.01
C LEU A 101 -10.70 26.13 8.31
N LYS A 102 -11.31 25.00 8.65
CA LYS A 102 -12.07 24.88 9.90
C LYS A 102 -11.22 25.03 11.14
N MET A 103 -9.95 24.57 11.09
CA MET A 103 -9.00 24.71 12.20
C MET A 103 -8.51 26.15 12.38
N TYR A 104 -8.17 26.86 11.29
CA TYR A 104 -7.30 28.03 11.35
C TYR A 104 -7.88 29.32 10.76
N LYS A 105 -9.07 29.31 10.13
CA LYS A 105 -9.64 30.50 9.46
C LYS A 105 -9.73 31.71 10.39
N ASP A 106 -10.00 31.51 11.67
CA ASP A 106 -10.16 32.59 12.66
C ASP A 106 -8.80 33.16 13.11
N ASP A 107 -7.71 32.45 12.85
CA ASP A 107 -6.33 32.85 13.13
C ASP A 107 -5.68 33.58 11.95
N PHE A 108 -6.29 33.57 10.77
CA PHE A 108 -5.74 34.24 9.58
C PHE A 108 -5.75 35.72 9.71
N LYS A 109 -4.66 36.37 9.33
CA LYS A 109 -4.43 37.82 9.41
C LYS A 109 -4.23 38.41 8.01
N LYS A 110 -4.95 39.50 7.71
CA LYS A 110 -4.74 40.24 6.46
C LYS A 110 -3.29 40.71 6.36
N GLY A 111 -2.66 40.53 5.22
CA GLY A 111 -1.26 40.90 4.98
C GLY A 111 -0.23 39.92 5.57
N GLY A 112 -0.66 38.82 6.15
CA GLY A 112 0.25 37.75 6.56
C GLY A 112 0.81 36.97 5.37
N ILE A 113 1.76 36.07 5.64
CA ILE A 113 2.34 35.18 4.65
C ILE A 113 1.31 34.16 4.17
N LYS A 114 1.41 33.75 2.90
CA LYS A 114 0.70 32.59 2.38
C LYS A 114 1.50 31.33 2.66
N MET A 115 0.83 30.27 3.06
CA MET A 115 1.43 28.97 3.25
C MET A 115 0.84 27.97 2.24
N LEU A 116 1.70 27.16 1.63
CA LEU A 116 1.32 26.11 0.71
C LEU A 116 1.83 24.76 1.26
N TRP A 117 0.90 23.83 1.49
CA TRP A 117 1.22 22.46 1.86
C TRP A 117 1.05 21.53 0.66
N VAL A 118 2.12 20.83 0.31
CA VAL A 118 2.16 19.89 -0.80
C VAL A 118 2.26 18.50 -0.23
N ILE A 119 1.14 17.77 -0.17
CA ILE A 119 1.04 16.42 0.37
C ILE A 119 1.38 15.43 -0.74
N LYS A 120 2.47 14.70 -0.58
CA LYS A 120 2.98 13.73 -1.57
C LYS A 120 2.60 12.29 -1.22
N GLU A 121 2.48 11.99 0.07
CA GLU A 121 2.03 10.69 0.57
C GLU A 121 1.20 10.87 1.83
N LEU A 122 0.08 10.20 1.88
CA LEU A 122 -0.76 10.07 3.07
C LEU A 122 -1.34 8.65 3.05
N ARG A 123 -0.86 7.81 3.97
CA ARG A 123 -1.26 6.42 4.02
C ARG A 123 -1.52 5.99 5.45
N ILE A 124 -2.45 5.04 5.59
CA ILE A 124 -2.86 4.51 6.89
C ILE A 124 -2.78 2.99 6.84
N GLY A 125 -2.12 2.41 7.83
CA GLY A 125 -2.08 0.98 8.05
C GLY A 125 -2.46 0.64 9.47
N GLU A 126 -2.96 -0.56 9.67
CA GLU A 126 -3.25 -1.10 11.00
C GLU A 126 -2.58 -2.45 11.22
N ARG A 127 -2.24 -2.72 12.45
CA ARG A 127 -1.77 -4.03 12.90
C ARG A 127 -2.35 -4.37 14.25
N ILE A 128 -2.73 -5.63 14.43
CA ILE A 128 -3.17 -6.18 15.71
C ILE A 128 -2.08 -7.11 16.23
N ASN A 129 -1.53 -6.79 17.39
CA ASN A 129 -0.58 -7.62 18.10
C ASN A 129 -0.41 -7.12 19.56
N PHE A 130 -0.89 -7.86 20.56
CA PHE A 130 -0.93 -7.43 21.96
C PHE A 130 -1.44 -5.99 22.15
N GLY A 131 -2.45 -5.59 21.36
CA GLY A 131 -3.02 -4.26 21.19
C GLY A 131 -3.18 -3.92 19.71
N GLN A 132 -3.91 -2.85 19.44
CA GLN A 132 -4.06 -2.34 18.08
C GLN A 132 -3.10 -1.18 17.87
N TYR A 133 -2.49 -1.16 16.70
CA TYR A 133 -1.59 -0.12 16.23
C TYR A 133 -2.16 0.50 14.97
N SER A 134 -2.15 1.83 14.92
CA SER A 134 -2.36 2.62 13.72
C SER A 134 -1.04 3.24 13.29
N TYR A 135 -0.81 3.28 11.99
CA TYR A 135 0.37 3.88 11.36
C TYR A 135 -0.12 4.89 10.33
N LEU A 136 0.29 6.14 10.49
CA LEU A 136 0.03 7.21 9.52
C LEU A 136 1.36 7.60 8.87
N LYS A 137 1.56 7.23 7.61
CA LYS A 137 2.66 7.72 6.77
C LYS A 137 2.27 9.07 6.20
N LEU A 138 3.13 10.06 6.40
CA LEU A 138 2.99 11.40 5.83
C LEU A 138 4.29 11.85 5.19
N LYS A 139 4.24 12.19 3.89
CA LYS A 139 5.31 12.87 3.16
C LYS A 139 4.75 14.16 2.60
N ALA A 140 5.28 15.29 3.05
CA ALA A 140 4.80 16.60 2.64
C ALA A 140 5.92 17.64 2.65
N ASP A 141 5.78 18.63 1.77
CA ASP A 141 6.59 19.84 1.77
C ASP A 141 5.71 21.02 2.14
N SER A 142 6.23 21.93 2.94
CA SER A 142 5.58 23.18 3.30
C SER A 142 6.39 24.35 2.77
N TYR A 143 5.71 25.26 2.11
CA TYR A 143 6.27 26.46 1.51
C TYR A 143 5.57 27.68 2.07
N ILE A 144 6.27 28.83 2.03
CA ILE A 144 5.71 30.14 2.33
C ILE A 144 5.95 31.12 1.19
N SER A 145 5.03 32.04 1.00
CA SER A 145 5.18 33.14 0.04
C SER A 145 4.77 34.45 0.70
N SER A 146 5.59 35.49 0.51
CA SER A 146 5.24 36.88 0.77
C SER A 146 4.62 37.56 -0.45
N ASN A 147 4.86 37.00 -1.64
CA ASN A 147 4.37 37.46 -2.94
C ASN A 147 3.57 36.35 -3.60
N ASP A 148 2.60 36.65 -4.46
CA ASP A 148 1.62 35.69 -4.97
C ASP A 148 2.18 34.57 -5.84
N ASP A 149 3.38 34.73 -6.40
CA ASP A 149 3.86 33.84 -7.47
C ASP A 149 5.09 32.99 -7.12
N ARG A 150 5.76 33.24 -5.98
CA ARG A 150 7.00 32.54 -5.63
C ARG A 150 6.99 32.06 -4.18
N TYR A 151 7.47 30.85 -4.00
CA TYR A 151 7.38 30.13 -2.73
C TYR A 151 8.74 29.66 -2.27
N ASN A 152 9.03 29.86 -0.99
CA ASN A 152 10.20 29.35 -0.31
C ASN A 152 9.86 28.08 0.47
N LEU A 153 10.62 27.01 0.24
CA LEU A 153 10.50 25.78 1.01
C LEU A 153 10.99 26.03 2.44
N VAL A 154 10.11 25.80 3.43
CA VAL A 154 10.43 25.99 4.84
C VAL A 154 10.54 24.69 5.62
N TYR A 155 9.76 23.67 5.25
CA TYR A 155 9.74 22.42 5.99
C TYR A 155 9.46 21.22 5.09
N LYS A 156 10.13 20.12 5.37
CA LYS A 156 9.83 18.81 4.77
C LYS A 156 9.59 17.81 5.87
N ILE A 157 8.56 17.00 5.69
CA ILE A 157 8.28 15.85 6.54
C ILE A 157 8.20 14.59 5.70
N ASP A 158 8.86 13.54 6.16
CA ASP A 158 8.73 12.17 5.65
C ASP A 158 8.83 11.24 6.85
N THR A 159 7.69 10.86 7.41
CA THR A 159 7.65 10.11 8.67
C THR A 159 6.43 9.21 8.77
N VAL A 160 6.46 8.31 9.74
CA VAL A 160 5.33 7.49 10.14
C VAL A 160 4.98 7.82 11.58
N PHE A 161 3.77 8.26 11.81
CA PHE A 161 3.21 8.39 13.15
C PHE A 161 2.64 7.04 13.59
N VAL A 162 2.79 6.72 14.86
CA VAL A 162 2.33 5.44 15.42
C VAL A 162 1.48 5.69 16.64
N THR A 163 0.24 5.23 16.57
CA THR A 163 -0.71 5.25 17.70
C THR A 163 -0.96 3.83 18.17
N LYS A 164 -0.90 3.61 19.48
CA LYS A 164 -1.23 2.34 20.11
C LYS A 164 -2.46 2.50 20.99
N SER A 165 -3.40 1.56 20.89
CA SER A 165 -4.58 1.49 21.73
C SER A 165 -4.82 0.06 22.23
N GLY A 166 -5.48 -0.06 23.38
CA GLY A 166 -6.03 -1.33 23.85
C GLY A 166 -7.34 -1.73 23.17
N GLY A 167 -7.92 -0.84 22.35
CA GLY A 167 -9.15 -1.03 21.58
C GLY A 167 -9.01 -0.62 20.13
N ASP A 168 -10.16 -0.49 19.42
CA ASP A 168 -10.22 -0.15 18.00
C ASP A 168 -9.56 1.21 17.70
N VAL A 169 -8.49 1.21 16.90
CA VAL A 169 -7.75 2.42 16.48
C VAL A 169 -8.39 3.09 15.25
N THR A 170 -9.31 2.41 14.56
CA THR A 170 -9.90 2.90 13.31
C THR A 170 -10.66 4.23 13.49
N ALA A 171 -11.17 4.50 14.69
CA ALA A 171 -11.85 5.76 15.01
C ALA A 171 -10.88 6.96 15.12
N TRP A 172 -9.58 6.70 15.29
CA TRP A 172 -8.56 7.72 15.56
C TRP A 172 -7.89 8.28 14.30
N HIS A 173 -8.07 7.66 13.14
CA HIS A 173 -7.39 8.06 11.90
C HIS A 173 -7.57 9.54 11.55
N GLY A 174 -8.79 10.09 11.75
CA GLY A 174 -9.03 11.51 11.53
C GLY A 174 -8.25 12.41 12.47
N GLN A 175 -8.13 12.02 13.74
CA GLN A 175 -7.35 12.75 14.75
C GLN A 175 -5.86 12.66 14.43
N GLU A 176 -5.37 11.50 14.00
CA GLU A 176 -3.96 11.31 13.61
C GLU A 176 -3.58 12.21 12.43
N ILE A 177 -4.47 12.34 11.42
CA ILE A 177 -4.27 13.27 10.31
C ILE A 177 -4.25 14.73 10.83
N GLU A 178 -5.19 15.11 11.68
CA GLU A 178 -5.22 16.45 12.29
C GLU A 178 -3.93 16.76 13.02
N ASP A 179 -3.45 15.84 13.86
CA ASP A 179 -2.23 16.03 14.66
C ASP A 179 -0.98 16.13 13.77
N ALA A 180 -0.94 15.37 12.66
CA ALA A 180 0.12 15.49 11.67
C ALA A 180 0.10 16.84 10.94
N LEU A 181 -1.07 17.38 10.61
CA LEU A 181 -1.21 18.72 10.03
C LEU A 181 -0.78 19.84 11.00
N LYS A 182 -1.07 19.69 12.30
CA LYS A 182 -0.57 20.61 13.36
C LYS A 182 0.96 20.63 13.41
N ILE A 183 1.60 19.48 13.27
CA ILE A 183 3.08 19.38 13.24
C ILE A 183 3.62 20.12 12.02
N ILE A 184 3.02 19.94 10.83
CA ILE A 184 3.43 20.71 9.64
C ILE A 184 3.36 22.20 9.92
N LEU A 185 2.23 22.70 10.45
CA LEU A 185 2.08 24.12 10.76
C LEU A 185 3.15 24.62 11.72
N LYS A 186 3.28 23.96 12.87
CA LYS A 186 4.21 24.37 13.93
C LYS A 186 5.65 24.42 13.45
N GLU A 187 6.11 23.37 12.77
CA GLU A 187 7.49 23.29 12.30
C GLU A 187 7.75 24.27 11.13
N SER A 188 6.76 24.47 10.27
CA SER A 188 6.84 25.46 9.19
C SER A 188 6.99 26.88 9.71
N LEU A 189 6.19 27.27 10.70
CA LEU A 189 6.27 28.61 11.31
C LEU A 189 7.60 28.82 12.01
N LYS A 190 8.08 27.84 12.76
CA LYS A 190 9.40 27.90 13.41
C LYS A 190 10.53 28.11 12.39
N LYS A 191 10.50 27.38 11.27
CA LYS A 191 11.51 27.50 10.22
C LYS A 191 11.38 28.76 9.40
N ALA A 192 10.15 29.26 9.23
CA ALA A 192 9.90 30.52 8.53
C ALA A 192 10.52 31.72 9.25
N GLU A 193 10.57 31.71 10.59
CA GLU A 193 11.25 32.76 11.39
C GLU A 193 12.77 32.79 11.15
N ASP A 194 13.37 31.65 10.82
CA ASP A 194 14.81 31.52 10.55
C ASP A 194 15.20 31.92 9.11
N LEU A 195 14.20 32.08 8.21
CA LEU A 195 14.45 32.46 6.81
C LEU A 195 14.93 33.90 6.70
N LYS A 196 16.23 34.07 6.66
CA LYS A 196 16.85 35.34 6.25
C LYS A 196 16.70 35.53 4.75
N ASN A 197 16.49 36.74 4.30
CA ASN A 197 16.39 37.15 2.90
C ASN A 197 17.45 36.46 2.03
N GLY A 198 17.06 35.64 1.06
CA GLY A 198 17.96 35.02 0.10
C GLY A 198 17.83 33.52 -0.13
N SER A 199 16.83 32.85 0.41
CA SER A 199 16.56 31.44 0.03
C SER A 199 16.05 31.36 -1.41
N ALA A 200 16.46 30.29 -2.12
CA ALA A 200 15.94 30.02 -3.46
C ALA A 200 14.42 29.81 -3.41
N ASP A 201 13.69 30.62 -4.15
CA ASP A 201 12.25 30.51 -4.28
C ASP A 201 11.88 29.86 -5.61
N SER A 202 10.79 29.12 -5.64
CA SER A 202 10.27 28.42 -6.81
C SER A 202 8.86 28.91 -7.16
N PRO A 203 8.53 29.03 -8.45
CA PRO A 203 7.16 29.31 -8.87
C PRO A 203 6.26 28.08 -8.63
N LEU A 204 4.96 28.31 -8.50
CA LEU A 204 3.98 27.27 -8.18
C LEU A 204 3.94 26.12 -9.20
N ASP A 205 4.13 26.43 -10.47
CA ASP A 205 4.14 25.46 -11.56
C ASP A 205 5.33 24.48 -11.44
N GLU A 206 6.50 24.97 -11.07
CA GLU A 206 7.67 24.14 -10.80
C GLU A 206 7.44 23.23 -9.59
N ILE A 207 6.94 23.77 -8.48
CA ILE A 207 6.60 22.98 -7.29
C ILE A 207 5.60 21.89 -7.65
N THR A 208 4.56 22.22 -8.40
CA THR A 208 3.53 21.30 -8.85
C THR A 208 4.12 20.20 -9.75
N ARG A 209 4.99 20.57 -10.69
CA ARG A 209 5.66 19.62 -11.60
C ARG A 209 6.54 18.63 -10.82
N LEU A 210 7.33 19.12 -9.87
CA LEU A 210 8.23 18.29 -9.06
C LEU A 210 7.49 17.41 -8.03
N ALA A 211 6.28 17.82 -7.63
CA ALA A 211 5.48 17.06 -6.67
C ALA A 211 4.71 15.90 -7.30
N LYS A 212 4.46 15.93 -8.62
CA LYS A 212 3.69 14.88 -9.31
C LYS A 212 4.42 13.54 -9.24
N PRO A 213 3.75 12.47 -8.79
CA PRO A 213 4.36 11.14 -8.80
C PRO A 213 4.53 10.63 -10.23
N GLU A 214 5.59 9.87 -10.46
CA GLU A 214 5.73 9.11 -11.70
C GLU A 214 4.69 7.97 -11.72
N ILE A 215 3.72 8.03 -12.63
CA ILE A 215 2.66 7.03 -12.79
C ILE A 215 2.66 6.41 -14.19
N ASN A 216 3.64 6.78 -15.01
CA ASN A 216 3.68 6.42 -16.42
C ASN A 216 4.45 5.12 -16.68
N TYR A 217 4.50 4.23 -15.68
CA TYR A 217 5.18 2.95 -15.81
C TYR A 217 4.42 2.01 -16.75
N PRO A 218 5.10 1.33 -17.69
CA PRO A 218 4.49 0.34 -18.58
C PRO A 218 3.67 -0.70 -17.82
N ILE A 219 4.18 -1.28 -16.74
CA ILE A 219 3.49 -2.28 -15.93
C ILE A 219 2.11 -1.81 -15.42
N LEU A 220 1.91 -0.50 -15.22
CA LEU A 220 0.63 0.07 -14.80
C LEU A 220 -0.35 0.27 -15.96
N LYS A 221 0.14 0.31 -17.19
CA LYS A 221 -0.68 0.49 -18.41
C LYS A 221 -1.04 -0.83 -19.06
N ASP A 222 -0.14 -1.80 -19.00
CA ASP A 222 -0.30 -3.07 -19.67
C ASP A 222 -1.46 -3.86 -19.09
N THR A 223 -2.19 -4.54 -19.96
CA THR A 223 -3.27 -5.47 -19.62
C THR A 223 -2.75 -6.89 -19.44
N GLN A 224 -1.59 -7.18 -20.00
CA GLN A 224 -0.92 -8.47 -19.91
C GLN A 224 0.51 -8.28 -19.40
N TYR A 225 0.92 -9.16 -18.50
CA TYR A 225 2.25 -9.14 -17.94
C TYR A 225 3.13 -10.16 -18.65
N VAL A 226 4.37 -9.76 -18.96
CA VAL A 226 5.35 -10.62 -19.63
C VAL A 226 5.82 -11.69 -18.67
N GLU A 227 5.68 -12.98 -19.05
CA GLU A 227 6.16 -14.10 -18.25
C GLU A 227 7.68 -14.11 -18.12
N GLY A 228 8.18 -14.36 -16.90
CA GLY A 228 9.61 -14.41 -16.62
C GLY A 228 9.92 -13.91 -15.21
N ALA A 229 11.22 -13.85 -14.88
CA ALA A 229 11.68 -13.28 -13.64
C ALA A 229 12.32 -11.91 -13.88
N TYR A 230 11.90 -10.94 -13.07
CA TYR A 230 12.43 -9.58 -13.04
C TYR A 230 13.67 -9.56 -12.13
N LYS A 231 14.81 -9.23 -12.68
CA LYS A 231 16.06 -9.16 -11.94
C LYS A 231 16.03 -8.07 -10.86
N ASN A 232 15.40 -6.95 -11.18
CA ASN A 232 15.29 -5.80 -10.29
C ASN A 232 13.93 -5.10 -10.48
N PHE A 233 13.68 -4.06 -9.70
CA PHE A 233 12.45 -3.29 -9.76
C PHE A 233 12.27 -2.52 -11.07
N GLU A 234 13.37 -2.07 -11.69
CA GLU A 234 13.32 -1.37 -12.98
C GLU A 234 12.75 -2.28 -14.09
N GLU A 235 13.19 -3.54 -14.16
CA GLU A 235 12.60 -4.51 -15.10
C GLU A 235 11.12 -4.74 -14.85
N PHE A 236 10.70 -4.74 -13.58
CA PHE A 236 9.30 -4.88 -13.21
C PHE A 236 8.47 -3.69 -13.70
N ILE A 237 8.86 -2.46 -13.41
CA ILE A 237 8.08 -1.28 -13.83
C ILE A 237 8.02 -1.12 -15.34
N GLN A 238 9.03 -1.62 -16.06
CA GLN A 238 9.05 -1.68 -17.52
C GLN A 238 8.30 -2.88 -18.11
N ASN A 239 7.78 -3.81 -17.27
CA ASN A 239 7.19 -5.08 -17.70
C ASN A 239 8.10 -5.89 -18.65
N LYS A 240 9.41 -5.87 -18.39
CA LYS A 240 10.44 -6.49 -19.23
C LYS A 240 11.35 -7.40 -18.40
N PRO A 241 10.91 -8.61 -18.05
CA PRO A 241 11.76 -9.57 -17.35
C PRO A 241 12.95 -9.95 -18.26
N SER A 242 14.14 -10.06 -17.68
CA SER A 242 15.34 -10.48 -18.41
C SER A 242 15.66 -11.96 -18.24
N ILE A 243 15.00 -12.66 -17.33
CA ILE A 243 15.29 -14.04 -16.97
C ILE A 243 14.05 -14.92 -17.27
N TYR A 244 14.16 -15.76 -18.30
CA TYR A 244 13.05 -16.64 -18.72
C TYR A 244 13.21 -18.07 -18.19
N ASN A 245 14.45 -18.52 -18.03
CA ASN A 245 14.77 -19.88 -17.58
C ASN A 245 15.39 -19.82 -16.18
N TYR A 246 14.59 -20.11 -15.18
CA TYR A 246 14.99 -20.10 -13.78
C TYR A 246 14.37 -21.28 -13.02
N LYS A 247 15.08 -21.71 -11.99
CA LYS A 247 14.60 -22.78 -11.08
C LYS A 247 14.61 -22.28 -9.64
N PRO A 248 13.51 -22.42 -8.88
CA PRO A 248 13.53 -22.12 -7.46
C PRO A 248 14.38 -23.15 -6.70
N GLN A 249 15.31 -22.67 -5.91
CA GLN A 249 16.00 -23.47 -4.91
C GLN A 249 15.13 -23.57 -3.67
N THR A 250 14.82 -24.78 -3.25
CA THR A 250 13.89 -24.99 -2.14
C THR A 250 14.57 -25.73 -1.01
N PHE A 251 14.18 -25.38 0.21
CA PHE A 251 14.56 -26.08 1.44
C PHE A 251 13.29 -26.56 2.15
N TYR A 252 13.36 -27.72 2.75
CA TYR A 252 12.26 -28.33 3.51
C TYR A 252 12.72 -28.57 4.94
N ASP A 253 12.00 -27.98 5.92
CA ASP A 253 12.33 -28.10 7.35
C ASP A 253 11.60 -29.26 8.07
N GLY A 254 11.01 -30.17 7.30
CA GLY A 254 10.18 -31.26 7.80
C GLY A 254 8.69 -30.93 7.89
N LYS A 255 8.29 -29.66 7.81
CA LYS A 255 6.90 -29.18 7.83
C LYS A 255 6.56 -28.26 6.67
N THR A 256 7.48 -27.37 6.32
CA THR A 256 7.25 -26.32 5.33
C THR A 256 8.38 -26.30 4.31
N LYS A 257 8.02 -26.07 3.05
CA LYS A 257 8.95 -25.88 1.95
C LYS A 257 9.17 -24.39 1.71
N PHE A 258 10.40 -23.93 1.79
CA PHE A 258 10.80 -22.53 1.58
C PHE A 258 11.56 -22.39 0.26
N ILE A 259 11.45 -21.22 -0.38
CA ILE A 259 12.29 -20.86 -1.51
C ILE A 259 13.49 -20.08 -0.97
N ILE A 260 14.66 -20.68 -0.97
CA ILE A 260 15.89 -20.05 -0.46
C ILE A 260 16.60 -19.17 -1.49
N GLY A 261 16.23 -19.30 -2.75
CA GLY A 261 16.80 -18.55 -3.86
C GLY A 261 16.36 -19.08 -5.21
N PHE A 262 17.04 -18.63 -6.25
CA PHE A 262 16.81 -19.07 -7.63
C PHE A 262 18.14 -19.33 -8.33
N THR A 263 18.14 -20.24 -9.31
CA THR A 263 19.26 -20.49 -10.20
C THR A 263 18.86 -20.33 -11.65
N ASP A 264 19.83 -20.01 -12.50
CA ASP A 264 19.71 -20.09 -13.95
C ASP A 264 19.83 -21.53 -14.48
N GLU A 265 19.84 -21.70 -15.80
CA GLU A 265 20.02 -23.01 -16.47
C GLU A 265 21.36 -23.67 -16.15
N LYS A 266 22.39 -22.89 -15.81
CA LYS A 266 23.72 -23.35 -15.46
C LYS A 266 23.90 -23.60 -13.96
N GLU A 267 22.78 -23.63 -13.21
CA GLU A 267 22.73 -23.81 -11.76
C GLU A 267 23.45 -22.70 -10.96
N LYS A 268 23.73 -21.56 -11.59
CA LYS A 268 24.28 -20.39 -10.89
C LYS A 268 23.16 -19.65 -10.14
N SER A 269 23.45 -19.26 -8.91
CA SER A 269 22.54 -18.44 -8.12
C SER A 269 22.28 -17.11 -8.79
N ILE A 270 21.00 -16.75 -8.86
CA ILE A 270 20.53 -15.46 -9.41
C ILE A 270 19.71 -14.71 -8.39
N THR A 271 19.84 -13.39 -8.42
CA THR A 271 18.99 -12.50 -7.63
C THR A 271 17.82 -12.05 -8.50
N ILE A 272 16.60 -12.13 -7.95
CA ILE A 272 15.40 -11.62 -8.60
C ILE A 272 14.62 -10.72 -7.64
N TRP A 273 13.96 -9.72 -8.19
CA TRP A 273 12.99 -8.90 -7.47
C TRP A 273 11.64 -9.62 -7.35
N GLY A 274 11.23 -10.30 -8.40
CA GLY A 274 9.96 -11.01 -8.48
C GLY A 274 9.81 -11.79 -9.78
N ILE A 275 8.66 -12.40 -9.96
CA ILE A 275 8.34 -13.18 -11.17
C ILE A 275 6.93 -12.86 -11.66
N CYS A 276 6.74 -13.01 -12.97
CA CYS A 276 5.42 -13.16 -13.58
C CYS A 276 5.26 -14.60 -14.08
N LYS A 277 4.18 -15.25 -13.71
CA LYS A 277 3.84 -16.59 -14.18
C LYS A 277 2.34 -16.75 -14.34
N LYS A 278 1.91 -17.21 -15.52
CA LYS A 278 0.48 -17.35 -15.88
C LYS A 278 -0.33 -16.06 -15.66
N GLY A 279 0.28 -14.91 -15.98
CA GLY A 279 -0.34 -13.60 -15.81
C GLY A 279 -0.44 -13.10 -14.37
N GLU A 280 0.06 -13.83 -13.38
CA GLU A 280 0.12 -13.39 -11.99
C GLU A 280 1.53 -12.96 -11.61
N ILE A 281 1.63 -11.89 -10.80
CA ILE A 281 2.90 -11.32 -10.37
C ILE A 281 3.15 -11.66 -8.90
N TYR A 282 4.40 -12.00 -8.61
CA TYR A 282 4.88 -12.31 -7.27
C TYR A 282 6.16 -11.54 -6.99
N LYS A 283 6.21 -10.81 -5.87
CA LYS A 283 7.45 -10.26 -5.35
C LYS A 283 8.18 -11.31 -4.53
N PHE A 284 9.47 -11.48 -4.77
CA PHE A 284 10.31 -12.36 -3.94
C PHE A 284 10.84 -11.59 -2.73
N ALA A 285 10.46 -12.02 -1.54
CA ALA A 285 10.93 -11.43 -0.30
C ALA A 285 10.90 -12.46 0.84
N GLU A 286 11.84 -12.37 1.78
CA GLU A 286 11.92 -13.21 2.97
C GLU A 286 11.78 -14.72 2.65
N LYS A 287 12.44 -15.15 1.58
CA LYS A 287 12.41 -16.55 1.11
C LYS A 287 11.02 -17.03 0.65
N GLN A 288 10.15 -16.10 0.21
CA GLN A 288 8.81 -16.42 -0.27
C GLN A 288 8.45 -15.59 -1.50
N LEU A 289 7.55 -16.13 -2.31
CA LEU A 289 6.89 -15.43 -3.40
C LEU A 289 5.57 -14.88 -2.88
N VAL A 290 5.51 -13.57 -2.74
CA VAL A 290 4.34 -12.85 -2.23
C VAL A 290 3.50 -12.39 -3.41
N PRO A 291 2.26 -12.85 -3.56
CA PRO A 291 1.41 -12.44 -4.67
C PRO A 291 1.04 -10.95 -4.53
N ILE A 292 1.18 -10.24 -5.64
CA ILE A 292 0.79 -8.85 -5.75
C ILE A 292 -0.14 -8.66 -6.94
N GLU A 293 -1.07 -7.73 -6.83
CA GLU A 293 -2.02 -7.44 -7.91
C GLU A 293 -2.21 -5.94 -8.11
N LYS A 294 -2.42 -5.56 -9.35
CA LYS A 294 -2.66 -4.17 -9.74
C LYS A 294 -4.01 -3.68 -9.22
N ARG A 295 -4.00 -2.52 -8.57
CA ARG A 295 -5.19 -1.79 -8.15
C ARG A 295 -4.99 -0.30 -8.41
N GLY A 296 -5.70 0.21 -9.43
CA GLY A 296 -5.47 1.59 -9.89
C GLY A 296 -4.01 1.81 -10.30
N ASN A 297 -3.37 2.80 -9.70
CA ASN A 297 -1.98 3.17 -9.98
C ASN A 297 -0.96 2.51 -9.03
N ASN A 298 -1.34 1.45 -8.32
CA ASN A 298 -0.48 0.75 -7.37
C ASN A 298 -0.56 -0.76 -7.55
N PHE A 299 0.42 -1.47 -6.98
CA PHE A 299 0.33 -2.90 -6.73
C PHE A 299 0.10 -3.14 -5.25
N ILE A 300 -0.97 -3.88 -4.94
CA ILE A 300 -1.31 -4.26 -3.57
C ILE A 300 -0.85 -5.68 -3.28
N VAL A 301 -0.63 -5.96 -2.01
CA VAL A 301 -0.33 -7.30 -1.54
C VAL A 301 -1.63 -8.10 -1.43
N SER A 302 -1.80 -9.11 -2.27
CA SER A 302 -3.04 -9.89 -2.41
C SER A 302 -3.50 -10.57 -1.12
N HIS A 303 -2.59 -10.74 -0.14
CA HIS A 303 -2.91 -11.28 1.17
C HIS A 303 -4.07 -10.56 1.88
N TYR A 304 -4.16 -9.23 1.74
CA TYR A 304 -5.28 -8.47 2.31
C TYR A 304 -6.62 -8.85 1.67
N ILE A 305 -6.61 -9.11 0.35
CA ILE A 305 -7.79 -9.53 -0.40
C ILE A 305 -8.16 -10.97 -0.06
N GLU A 306 -7.16 -11.86 0.04
CA GLU A 306 -7.38 -13.27 0.37
C GLU A 306 -8.04 -13.45 1.73
N LYS A 307 -7.58 -12.74 2.75
CA LYS A 307 -8.21 -12.73 4.07
C LYS A 307 -9.67 -12.29 4.01
N SER A 308 -9.98 -11.28 3.19
CA SER A 308 -11.34 -10.77 3.04
C SER A 308 -12.26 -11.74 2.29
N ASN A 309 -11.74 -12.40 1.25
CA ASN A 309 -12.53 -13.16 0.28
C ASN A 309 -12.38 -14.69 0.42
N LYS A 310 -11.64 -15.20 1.42
CA LYS A 310 -11.36 -16.64 1.61
C LYS A 310 -10.76 -17.32 0.37
N ARG A 311 -9.96 -16.62 -0.42
CA ARG A 311 -9.34 -17.16 -1.63
C ARG A 311 -8.26 -18.19 -1.30
N ASN A 312 -8.32 -19.31 -1.96
CA ASN A 312 -7.35 -20.40 -1.79
C ASN A 312 -6.27 -20.33 -2.88
N ARG A 313 -5.33 -19.37 -2.79
CA ARG A 313 -4.19 -19.25 -3.73
C ARG A 313 -3.03 -20.21 -3.44
N GLY A 314 -3.06 -20.89 -2.30
CA GLY A 314 -2.02 -21.89 -1.95
C GLY A 314 -1.87 -23.01 -2.98
N LEU A 315 -2.96 -23.37 -3.68
CA LEU A 315 -2.95 -24.38 -4.75
C LEU A 315 -2.10 -23.95 -5.97
N PHE A 316 -2.05 -22.66 -6.27
CA PHE A 316 -1.30 -22.16 -7.42
C PHE A 316 0.22 -22.22 -7.19
N LEU A 317 0.67 -21.79 -6.02
CA LEU A 317 2.09 -21.87 -5.66
C LEU A 317 2.58 -23.33 -5.59
N GLY A 318 1.71 -24.25 -5.22
CA GLY A 318 1.97 -25.68 -5.32
C GLY A 318 2.31 -26.14 -6.75
N GLY A 319 1.58 -25.65 -7.73
CA GLY A 319 1.83 -25.91 -9.14
C GLY A 319 3.12 -25.28 -9.69
N LEU A 320 3.53 -24.14 -9.12
CA LEU A 320 4.75 -23.41 -9.50
C LEU A 320 6.04 -24.18 -9.13
N LEU A 321 5.98 -24.92 -8.02
CA LEU A 321 7.14 -25.64 -7.49
C LEU A 321 7.28 -27.09 -8.00
N GLY A 322 6.45 -27.47 -8.96
CA GLY A 322 6.58 -28.72 -9.72
C GLY A 322 6.08 -29.97 -8.99
N GLY A 323 4.99 -30.55 -9.47
CA GLY A 323 4.55 -31.90 -9.19
C GLY A 323 3.48 -32.06 -8.11
N VAL A 324 2.92 -33.28 -8.06
CA VAL A 324 1.77 -33.70 -7.23
C VAL A 324 1.97 -33.47 -5.71
N THR A 325 3.18 -33.23 -5.27
CA THR A 325 3.51 -32.88 -3.87
C THR A 325 3.38 -31.39 -3.55
N GLY A 326 3.06 -30.57 -4.54
CA GLY A 326 2.91 -29.12 -4.39
C GLY A 326 1.68 -28.64 -3.59
N SER A 327 0.73 -29.55 -3.29
CA SER A 327 -0.48 -29.20 -2.53
C SER A 327 -0.24 -28.94 -1.03
N LEU A 328 0.97 -29.19 -0.51
CA LEU A 328 1.32 -29.02 0.89
C LEU A 328 2.16 -27.76 1.17
N ILE A 329 2.37 -26.90 0.18
CA ILE A 329 2.83 -25.55 0.48
C ILE A 329 1.59 -24.77 0.92
N SER A 330 1.07 -25.09 2.09
CA SER A 330 0.34 -24.09 2.85
C SER A 330 1.40 -23.05 3.19
N LEU A 331 1.51 -22.04 2.34
CA LEU A 331 2.08 -20.80 2.74
C LEU A 331 1.18 -20.28 3.87
N SER A 332 1.47 -20.73 5.08
CA SER A 332 1.22 -19.86 6.21
C SER A 332 2.12 -18.67 5.94
N LEU A 333 1.61 -17.71 5.13
CA LEU A 333 2.16 -16.38 5.02
C LEU A 333 2.15 -15.88 6.46
N SER A 334 3.24 -16.15 7.17
CA SER A 334 3.32 -15.75 8.57
C SER A 334 3.20 -14.23 8.57
N GLU A 335 2.43 -13.66 9.47
CA GLU A 335 2.28 -12.20 9.63
C GLU A 335 3.64 -11.49 9.64
N LYS A 336 4.68 -12.21 10.04
CA LYS A 336 6.06 -11.76 10.12
C LYS A 336 6.67 -11.41 8.74
N ILE A 337 6.26 -12.07 7.67
CA ILE A 337 6.79 -11.88 6.31
C ILE A 337 6.17 -10.66 5.65
N MET A 338 4.94 -10.37 6.00
CA MET A 338 4.18 -9.26 5.44
C MET A 338 4.39 -7.95 6.21
N SER A 339 5.39 -7.88 7.06
CA SER A 339 5.70 -6.64 7.80
C SER A 339 6.59 -5.73 6.97
N VAL A 340 6.28 -4.44 7.00
CA VAL A 340 7.18 -3.38 6.52
C VAL A 340 8.33 -3.25 7.51
N LYS A 341 9.57 -3.43 7.04
CA LYS A 341 10.76 -3.42 7.90
C LYS A 341 11.47 -2.07 7.98
N SER A 342 10.97 -1.07 7.31
CA SER A 342 11.71 0.17 7.04
C SER A 342 11.47 1.32 8.03
N ILE A 343 10.74 1.11 9.12
CA ILE A 343 10.54 2.16 10.12
C ILE A 343 11.63 2.06 11.20
N PRO A 344 12.71 2.88 11.13
CA PRO A 344 13.93 2.65 11.92
C PRO A 344 13.74 2.77 13.43
N TYR A 345 12.82 3.61 13.89
CA TYR A 345 12.55 3.81 15.32
C TYR A 345 11.65 2.73 15.92
N ILE A 346 11.01 1.88 15.11
CA ILE A 346 10.25 0.72 15.55
C ILE A 346 11.20 -0.48 15.59
N LYS A 347 11.78 -0.76 16.76
CA LYS A 347 12.81 -1.82 16.90
C LYS A 347 12.27 -3.24 16.78
N LYS A 348 11.02 -3.47 17.20
CA LYS A 348 10.44 -4.83 17.24
C LYS A 348 9.73 -5.16 15.93
N SER A 349 10.10 -6.26 15.29
CA SER A 349 9.51 -6.70 14.03
C SER A 349 7.98 -6.93 14.13
N ASN A 350 7.49 -7.35 15.29
CA ASN A 350 6.07 -7.56 15.56
C ASN A 350 5.29 -6.26 15.79
N GLN A 351 5.95 -5.12 15.78
CA GLN A 351 5.35 -3.78 15.87
C GLN A 351 5.49 -3.01 14.55
N GLN A 352 6.10 -3.57 13.53
CA GLN A 352 6.11 -2.97 12.19
C GLN A 352 4.73 -3.11 11.55
N PRO A 353 4.28 -2.15 10.71
CA PRO A 353 3.03 -2.27 9.98
C PRO A 353 3.04 -3.47 9.03
N ASN A 354 1.86 -4.03 8.78
CA ASN A 354 1.72 -5.05 7.74
C ASN A 354 1.86 -4.41 6.36
N ALA A 355 2.55 -5.08 5.46
CA ALA A 355 2.66 -4.65 4.08
C ALA A 355 1.30 -4.79 3.38
N SER A 356 0.80 -3.73 2.78
CA SER A 356 -0.43 -3.74 2.01
C SER A 356 -0.22 -3.45 0.52
N LEU A 357 0.92 -2.86 0.17
CA LEU A 357 1.23 -2.50 -1.22
C LEU A 357 2.74 -2.52 -1.49
N ILE A 358 3.08 -2.32 -2.76
CA ILE A 358 4.44 -2.05 -3.21
C ILE A 358 4.59 -0.54 -3.35
N ASP A 359 5.62 0.01 -2.73
CA ASP A 359 6.06 1.37 -3.00
C ASP A 359 6.58 1.45 -4.44
N MET A 360 5.90 2.22 -5.28
CA MET A 360 6.22 2.33 -6.70
C MET A 360 7.41 3.28 -6.99
N GLU A 361 8.05 3.86 -5.99
CA GLU A 361 9.31 4.58 -6.12
C GLU A 361 10.51 3.66 -5.85
N THR A 362 10.37 2.75 -4.90
CA THR A 362 11.49 1.92 -4.42
C THR A 362 11.36 0.44 -4.76
N GLY A 363 10.17 -0.03 -5.06
CA GLY A 363 9.87 -1.45 -5.25
C GLY A 363 9.79 -2.25 -3.94
N GLU A 364 9.87 -1.58 -2.79
CA GLU A 364 9.80 -2.24 -1.49
C GLU A 364 8.36 -2.34 -0.97
N PHE A 365 8.15 -3.18 0.05
CA PHE A 365 6.86 -3.25 0.72
C PHE A 365 6.55 -1.98 1.49
N SER A 366 5.31 -1.50 1.35
CA SER A 366 4.75 -0.37 2.09
C SER A 366 3.35 -0.71 2.59
N PHE A 367 2.73 0.16 3.40
CA PHE A 367 1.37 0.01 3.94
C PHE A 367 0.43 1.11 3.46
#